data_c0c1dae9ca85f95a5ec15a30c7fe14e8
#
_entry.id   c0c1dae9ca85f95a5ec15a30c7fe14e8
#
_cell.length_a   1.000
_cell.length_b   1.000
_cell.length_c   1.000
_cell.angle_alpha   90.00
_cell.angle_beta   90.00
_cell.angle_gamma   90.00
#
_symmetry.space_group_name_H-M   'P 1'
#
loop_
_entity.id
_entity.type
_entity.pdbx_description
1 polymer ?
#
loop_
_entity_poly.entity_id
_entity_poly.type
_entity_poly.pdbx_seq_one_letter_code
_entity_poly.pdbx_strand_id
1 'polypeptide(L)' 'MSWYHIKARDMDIDSPKGMVITFWLWGDSESHIRKILDNKNIKDVEWVEKNKPSFA' A
#
# COMPACT_ATOMS: atom_id res chain seq x y z
N MET A 1 -4.17 15.90 2.22
CA MET A 1 -3.89 14.58 2.82
C MET A 1 -5.14 13.72 2.78
N SER A 2 -4.99 12.48 2.39
CA SER A 2 -6.11 11.55 2.28
C SER A 2 -5.69 10.14 2.65
N TRP A 3 -6.66 9.30 2.93
CA TRP A 3 -6.43 7.88 3.08
C TRP A 3 -6.37 7.22 1.71
N TYR A 4 -5.43 6.30 1.57
CA TYR A 4 -5.29 5.48 0.36
C TYR A 4 -5.35 4.01 0.75
N HIS A 5 -6.14 3.25 0.02
CA HIS A 5 -6.26 1.81 0.19
C HIS A 5 -5.39 1.15 -0.87
N ILE A 6 -4.53 0.25 -0.45
CA ILE A 6 -3.51 -0.34 -1.32
C ILE A 6 -3.61 -1.86 -1.27
N LYS A 7 -3.45 -2.49 -2.43
CA LYS A 7 -3.25 -3.93 -2.51
C LYS A 7 -1.91 -4.18 -3.18
N ALA A 8 -1.01 -4.84 -2.47
CA ALA A 8 0.35 -5.07 -2.93
C ALA A 8 0.95 -6.28 -2.24
N ARG A 9 2.12 -6.70 -2.71
CA ARG A 9 2.86 -7.82 -2.14
C ARG A 9 3.90 -7.31 -1.17
N ASP A 10 3.79 -7.74 0.09
CA ASP A 10 4.78 -7.43 1.13
C ASP A 10 5.86 -8.51 1.10
N MET A 11 7.08 -8.12 0.72
CA MET A 11 8.21 -9.04 0.61
C MET A 11 8.95 -9.25 1.94
N ASP A 12 8.59 -8.49 2.96
CA ASP A 12 9.16 -8.65 4.31
C ASP A 12 8.52 -9.78 5.10
N ILE A 13 7.40 -10.29 4.60
CA ILE A 13 6.75 -11.45 5.22
C ILE A 13 7.60 -12.68 4.98
N ASP A 14 7.75 -13.51 6.00
CA ASP A 14 8.60 -14.71 5.98
C ASP A 14 8.03 -15.77 5.03
N SER A 15 8.23 -15.52 3.73
CA SER A 15 7.80 -16.39 2.65
C SER A 15 8.68 -16.08 1.44
N PRO A 16 9.12 -17.07 0.65
CA PRO A 16 9.94 -16.83 -0.53
C PRO A 16 9.30 -15.90 -1.55
N LYS A 17 7.98 -15.83 -1.59
CA LYS A 17 7.25 -15.01 -2.56
C LYS A 17 6.55 -13.82 -1.92
N GLY A 18 6.78 -13.58 -0.62
CA GLY A 18 6.03 -12.57 0.10
C GLY A 18 4.56 -12.93 0.24
N MET A 19 3.74 -11.96 0.55
CA MET A 19 2.30 -12.15 0.69
C MET A 19 1.55 -10.94 0.15
N VAL A 20 0.49 -11.18 -0.60
CA VAL A 20 -0.40 -10.10 -1.07
C VAL A 20 -1.29 -9.69 0.09
N ILE A 21 -1.24 -8.40 0.41
CA ILE A 21 -2.02 -7.83 1.52
C ILE A 21 -2.72 -6.56 1.07
N THR A 22 -3.72 -6.15 1.84
CA THR A 22 -4.35 -4.84 1.69
C THR A 22 -4.11 -4.04 2.96
N PHE A 23 -3.90 -2.74 2.78
CA PHE A 23 -3.63 -1.87 3.93
C PHE A 23 -3.95 -0.42 3.57
N TRP A 24 -3.94 0.44 4.58
CA TRP A 24 -4.25 1.87 4.43
C TRP A 24 -3.03 2.70 4.77
N LEU A 25 -2.81 3.75 3.99
CA LEU A 25 -1.77 4.75 4.27
C LEU A 25 -2.36 6.14 4.13
N TRP A 26 -1.90 7.04 4.96
CA TRP A 26 -2.24 8.46 4.93
C TRP A 26 -1.17 9.19 4.15
N GLY A 27 -1.56 9.99 3.15
CA GLY A 27 -0.56 10.70 2.35
C GLY A 27 -1.16 11.83 1.53
N ASP A 28 -0.29 12.59 0.88
CA ASP A 28 -0.66 13.77 0.10
C ASP A 28 -1.32 13.42 -1.23
N SER A 29 -0.84 12.37 -1.87
CA SER A 29 -1.26 12.00 -3.22
C SER A 29 -0.91 10.55 -3.50
N GLU A 30 -1.43 10.01 -4.60
CA GLU A 30 -1.06 8.66 -5.04
C GLU A 30 0.46 8.57 -5.29
N SER A 31 1.06 9.60 -5.89
CA SER A 31 2.51 9.63 -6.12
C SER A 31 3.29 9.53 -4.82
N HIS A 32 2.84 10.24 -3.78
CA HIS A 32 3.46 10.19 -2.47
C HIS A 32 3.36 8.77 -1.88
N ILE A 33 2.18 8.15 -1.99
CA ILE A 33 1.96 6.79 -1.50
C ILE A 33 2.89 5.81 -2.23
N ARG A 34 3.00 5.92 -3.55
CA ARG A 34 3.87 5.03 -4.33
C ARG A 34 5.34 5.19 -3.95
N LYS A 35 5.77 6.40 -3.61
CA LYS A 35 7.13 6.65 -3.10
C LYS A 35 7.35 5.96 -1.77
N ILE A 36 6.39 6.02 -0.87
CA ILE A 36 6.46 5.32 0.41
C ILE A 36 6.61 3.81 0.18
N LEU A 37 5.84 3.26 -0.74
CA LEU A 37 5.90 1.83 -1.06
C LEU A 37 7.26 1.45 -1.66
N ASP A 38 7.83 2.30 -2.51
CA ASP A 38 9.15 2.06 -3.11
C ASP A 38 10.25 2.02 -2.06
N ASN A 39 10.12 2.80 -0.98
CA ASN A 39 11.09 2.83 0.11
C ASN A 39 10.91 1.67 1.09
N LYS A 40 9.85 0.92 0.95
CA LYS A 40 9.58 -0.30 1.70
C LYS A 40 9.79 -1.50 0.78
N ASN A 41 9.84 -2.68 1.34
CA ASN A 41 9.96 -3.89 0.53
C ASN A 41 8.58 -4.36 0.07
N ILE A 42 7.85 -3.45 -0.58
CA ILE A 42 6.50 -3.67 -1.12
C ILE A 42 6.59 -3.68 -2.64
N LYS A 43 6.08 -4.73 -3.26
CA LYS A 43 6.15 -4.93 -4.71
C LYS A 43 4.80 -5.35 -5.28
N ASP A 44 4.72 -5.39 -6.61
CA ASP A 44 3.52 -5.86 -7.33
C ASP A 44 2.27 -5.14 -6.85
N VAL A 45 2.34 -3.80 -6.83
CA VAL A 45 1.21 -2.98 -6.44
C VAL A 45 0.09 -3.17 -7.47
N GLU A 46 -1.01 -3.79 -7.07
CA GLU A 46 -2.15 -4.02 -7.95
C GLU A 46 -2.97 -2.76 -8.14
N TRP A 47 -3.23 -2.05 -7.04
CA TRP A 47 -3.96 -0.79 -7.11
C TRP A 47 -3.69 0.06 -5.87
N VAL A 48 -3.85 1.36 -6.08
CA VAL A 48 -3.84 2.38 -5.02
C VAL A 48 -5.09 3.22 -5.23
N GLU A 49 -5.99 3.21 -4.26
CA GLU A 49 -7.26 3.94 -4.36
C GLU A 49 -7.35 5.00 -3.28
N LYS A 50 -7.67 6.23 -3.70
CA LYS A 50 -8.00 7.30 -2.76
C LYS A 50 -9.41 7.03 -2.25
N ASN A 51 -9.52 6.65 -0.99
CA ASN A 51 -10.79 6.23 -0.45
C ASN A 51 -10.84 6.50 1.06
N LYS A 52 -12.06 6.61 1.58
CA LYS A 52 -12.25 6.82 3.01
C LYS A 52 -12.49 5.46 3.67
N PRO A 53 -11.73 5.14 4.74
CA PRO A 53 -11.95 3.87 5.44
C PRO A 53 -13.38 3.75 5.95
N SER A 54 -13.97 2.58 5.80
CA SER A 54 -15.37 2.36 6.16
C SER A 54 -15.60 2.16 7.65
N PHE A 55 -14.56 2.13 8.44
CA PHE A 55 -14.68 2.01 9.89
C PHE A 55 -15.03 3.34 10.57
N ALA A 56 -15.02 4.40 9.83
CA ALA A 56 -15.28 5.73 10.38
C ALA A 56 -16.77 5.94 10.64
#